data_5d3b1927e924dcfae1435c7e6f5bd8e7
#
_entry.id   5d3b1927e924dcfae1435c7e6f5bd8e7
#
_cell.length_a   1.000
_cell.length_b   1.000
_cell.length_c   1.000
_cell.angle_alpha   90.00
_cell.angle_beta   90.00
_cell.angle_gamma   90.00
#
_symmetry.space_group_name_H-M   'P 1'
#
loop_
_entity.id
_entity.type
_entity.pdbx_description
1 polymer ?
#
loop_
_entity_poly.entity_id
_entity_poly.type
_entity_poly.pdbx_seq_one_letter_code
_entity_poly.pdbx_strand_id
1 'polypeptide(L)'
;TNTIHRYMMMNLIKDCITFFQAGGVFMYPLAACSVLLIAAVIYRMFNMKKSLICPVVLTRAVEQYTRGAVERTELERIAADSDSVEGRLVLDALNSPLEDEASLKEMIQVKAREEFVTLQAGLPLLDMIVMIAPMFGILGTASGLVQIFSVFGMDESHGMIAQGIAQALNTTIAGLAIATPAVIAHVY
;
A
#
# COMPACT_ATOMS: atom_id res chain seq x y z
N THR A 1 17.07 5.35 32.53
CA THR A 1 16.79 4.81 31.18
C THR A 1 15.92 5.75 30.34
N ASN A 2 14.94 6.44 30.93
CA ASN A 2 14.04 7.35 30.21
C ASN A 2 14.71 8.61 29.64
N THR A 3 15.76 9.13 30.27
CA THR A 3 16.42 10.36 29.84
C THR A 3 17.29 10.15 28.60
N ILE A 4 17.99 9.03 28.50
CA ILE A 4 18.82 8.67 27.34
C ILE A 4 17.93 8.44 26.12
N HIS A 5 16.78 7.76 26.28
CA HIS A 5 15.82 7.51 25.19
C HIS A 5 15.21 8.82 24.66
N ARG A 6 14.96 9.76 25.52
CA ARG A 6 14.43 11.09 25.18
C ARG A 6 15.44 11.96 24.43
N TYR A 7 16.71 11.93 24.83
CA TYR A 7 17.80 12.62 24.11
C TYR A 7 18.04 12.00 22.73
N MET A 8 17.99 10.67 22.62
CA MET A 8 18.17 9.95 21.36
C MET A 8 17.02 10.26 20.39
N MET A 9 15.77 10.30 20.86
CA MET A 9 14.62 10.70 20.06
C MET A 9 14.68 12.17 19.60
N MET A 10 15.10 13.09 20.48
CA MET A 10 15.24 14.50 20.11
C MET A 10 16.33 14.75 19.07
N ASN A 11 17.45 14.02 19.14
CA ASN A 11 18.49 14.10 18.11
C ASN A 11 18.01 13.50 16.78
N LEU A 12 17.32 12.37 16.80
CA LEU A 12 16.75 11.75 15.61
C LEU A 12 15.76 12.70 14.89
N ILE A 13 14.90 13.38 15.64
CA ILE A 13 13.96 14.36 15.08
C ILE A 13 14.70 15.55 14.47
N LYS A 14 15.74 16.05 15.12
CA LYS A 14 16.56 17.15 14.59
C LYS A 14 17.27 16.74 13.29
N ASP A 15 17.85 15.54 13.28
CA ASP A 15 18.53 15.01 12.10
C ASP A 15 17.57 14.80 10.93
N CYS A 16 16.35 14.31 11.17
CA CYS A 16 15.29 14.22 10.18
C CYS A 16 14.87 15.59 9.62
N ILE A 17 14.71 16.60 10.48
CA ILE A 17 14.37 17.96 10.06
C ILE A 17 15.49 18.56 9.21
N THR A 18 16.75 18.39 9.64
CA THR A 18 17.92 18.89 8.92
C THR A 18 18.05 18.21 7.55
N PHE A 19 17.86 16.88 7.51
CA PHE A 19 17.84 16.11 6.27
C PHE A 19 16.72 16.59 5.33
N PHE A 20 15.53 16.86 5.86
CA PHE A 20 14.40 17.37 5.09
C PHE A 20 14.69 18.76 4.52
N GLN A 21 15.24 19.67 5.32
CA GLN A 21 15.62 21.02 4.88
C GLN A 21 16.74 20.99 3.82
N ALA A 22 17.70 20.08 3.98
CA ALA A 22 18.82 19.94 3.05
C ALA A 22 18.39 19.36 1.69
N GLY A 23 17.24 18.69 1.57
CA GLY A 23 16.78 18.08 0.31
C GLY A 23 15.99 19.01 -0.61
N GLY A 24 15.69 20.26 -0.22
CA GLY A 24 15.06 21.28 -1.08
C GLY A 24 13.57 21.05 -1.36
N VAL A 25 13.08 21.69 -2.44
CA VAL A 25 11.63 21.76 -2.74
C VAL A 25 11.00 20.40 -2.99
N PHE A 26 11.72 19.46 -3.57
CA PHE A 26 11.20 18.11 -3.88
C PHE A 26 10.99 17.23 -2.65
N MET A 27 11.46 17.63 -1.47
CA MET A 27 11.13 16.92 -0.22
C MET A 27 9.67 17.07 0.20
N TYR A 28 8.98 18.15 -0.19
CA TYR A 28 7.55 18.35 0.15
C TYR A 28 6.65 17.28 -0.50
N PRO A 29 6.70 17.05 -1.84
CA PRO A 29 5.93 15.97 -2.44
C PRO A 29 6.35 14.58 -1.94
N LEU A 30 7.64 14.37 -1.62
CA LEU A 30 8.09 13.11 -1.02
C LEU A 30 7.51 12.90 0.38
N ALA A 31 7.43 13.96 1.19
CA ALA A 31 6.75 13.86 2.49
C ALA A 31 5.26 13.51 2.34
N ALA A 32 4.56 14.12 1.36
CA ALA A 32 3.19 13.76 1.05
C ALA A 32 3.06 12.28 0.64
N CYS A 33 3.96 11.77 -0.21
CA CYS A 33 4.01 10.35 -0.57
C CYS A 33 4.24 9.45 0.66
N SER A 34 5.10 9.85 1.60
CA SER A 34 5.34 9.10 2.84
C SER A 34 4.09 9.00 3.72
N VAL A 35 3.36 10.10 3.89
CA VAL A 35 2.10 10.12 4.65
C VAL A 35 1.04 9.25 3.98
N LEU A 36 0.90 9.36 2.66
CA LEU A 36 -0.04 8.55 1.87
C LEU A 36 0.33 7.07 1.92
N LEU A 37 1.62 6.73 1.90
CA LEU A 37 2.10 5.35 2.05
C LEU A 37 1.67 4.78 3.40
N ILE A 38 1.92 5.50 4.49
CA ILE A 38 1.54 5.04 5.84
C ILE A 38 0.01 4.86 5.92
N ALA A 39 -0.76 5.82 5.41
CA ALA A 39 -2.22 5.73 5.39
C ALA A 39 -2.71 4.52 4.57
N ALA A 40 -2.13 4.27 3.39
CA ALA A 40 -2.47 3.14 2.52
C ALA A 40 -2.12 1.79 3.18
N VAL A 41 -0.97 1.69 3.82
CA VAL A 41 -0.55 0.47 4.54
C VAL A 41 -1.49 0.18 5.72
N ILE A 42 -1.81 1.20 6.53
CA ILE A 42 -2.74 1.06 7.65
C ILE A 42 -4.12 0.63 7.14
N TYR A 43 -4.66 1.30 6.13
CA TYR A 43 -5.94 0.97 5.52
C TYR A 43 -5.97 -0.48 5.03
N ARG A 44 -4.92 -0.92 4.35
CA ARG A 44 -4.79 -2.30 3.85
C ARG A 44 -4.72 -3.32 4.98
N MET A 45 -3.95 -3.07 6.03
CA MET A 45 -3.87 -3.95 7.20
C MET A 45 -5.23 -4.18 7.87
N PHE A 46 -6.06 -3.14 7.95
CA PHE A 46 -7.40 -3.26 8.52
C PHE A 46 -8.36 -4.01 7.59
N ASN A 47 -8.29 -3.77 6.28
CA ASN A 47 -9.17 -4.41 5.30
C ASN A 47 -8.81 -5.88 5.04
N MET A 48 -7.52 -6.20 4.98
CA MET A 48 -7.09 -7.59 4.74
C MET A 48 -7.46 -8.55 5.87
N LYS A 49 -7.54 -8.09 7.12
CA LYS A 49 -7.91 -8.95 8.26
C LYS A 49 -9.31 -9.54 8.13
N LYS A 50 -10.23 -8.88 7.42
CA LYS A 50 -11.59 -9.39 7.18
C LYS A 50 -11.69 -10.38 6.03
N SER A 51 -10.73 -10.39 5.10
CA SER A 51 -10.81 -11.13 3.83
C SER A 51 -10.00 -12.43 3.80
N LEU A 52 -9.02 -12.59 4.66
CA LEU A 52 -7.97 -13.63 4.54
C LEU A 52 -8.30 -14.95 5.23
N ILE A 53 -9.49 -15.11 5.77
CA ILE A 53 -9.92 -16.40 6.28
C ILE A 53 -10.83 -17.01 5.21
N CYS A 54 -10.17 -17.59 4.17
CA CYS A 54 -10.77 -18.68 3.42
C CYS A 54 -10.87 -19.84 4.43
N PRO A 55 -12.02 -20.07 5.05
CA PRO A 55 -12.09 -21.14 6.02
C PRO A 55 -12.06 -22.44 5.23
N VAL A 56 -10.97 -23.17 5.38
CA VAL A 56 -10.87 -24.57 4.90
C VAL A 56 -12.14 -25.37 5.27
N VAL A 57 -12.81 -24.95 6.34
CA VAL A 57 -14.10 -25.44 6.79
C VAL A 57 -15.22 -25.18 5.78
N LEU A 58 -15.31 -23.99 5.19
CA LEU A 58 -16.34 -23.63 4.20
C LEU A 58 -16.12 -24.40 2.89
N THR A 59 -14.89 -24.47 2.40
CA THR A 59 -14.56 -25.22 1.18
C THR A 59 -14.93 -26.71 1.33
N ARG A 60 -14.64 -27.31 2.49
CA ARG A 60 -15.05 -28.68 2.81
C ARG A 60 -16.56 -28.83 2.91
N ALA A 61 -17.24 -27.86 3.52
CA ALA A 61 -18.71 -27.89 3.65
C ALA A 61 -19.39 -27.82 2.28
N VAL A 62 -18.91 -26.98 1.35
CA VAL A 62 -19.38 -26.93 -0.04
C VAL A 62 -19.16 -28.26 -0.76
N GLU A 63 -17.98 -28.86 -0.60
CA GLU A 63 -17.67 -30.15 -1.19
C GLU A 63 -18.56 -31.28 -0.62
N GLN A 64 -18.85 -31.27 0.67
CA GLN A 64 -19.74 -32.22 1.33
C GLN A 64 -21.19 -32.00 0.91
N TYR A 65 -21.63 -30.78 0.72
CA TYR A 65 -22.95 -30.46 0.20
C TYR A 65 -23.15 -30.99 -1.23
N THR A 66 -22.17 -30.80 -2.11
CA THR A 66 -22.21 -31.36 -3.48
C THR A 66 -22.23 -32.89 -3.53
N ARG A 67 -21.68 -33.55 -2.49
CA ARG A 67 -21.75 -35.01 -2.33
C ARG A 67 -23.03 -35.48 -1.61
N GLY A 68 -23.91 -34.57 -1.20
CA GLY A 68 -25.14 -34.89 -0.45
C GLY A 68 -24.91 -35.30 1.01
N ALA A 69 -23.74 -35.02 1.56
CA ALA A 69 -23.37 -35.39 2.95
C ALA A 69 -23.73 -34.31 3.97
N VAL A 70 -24.02 -33.05 3.55
CA VAL A 70 -24.41 -31.94 4.39
C VAL A 70 -25.70 -31.34 3.84
N GLU A 71 -26.62 -30.95 4.71
CA GLU A 71 -27.86 -30.29 4.33
C GLU A 71 -27.64 -28.79 4.01
N ARG A 72 -28.53 -28.23 3.19
CA ARG A 72 -28.50 -26.79 2.81
C ARG A 72 -28.47 -25.86 4.02
N THR A 73 -29.28 -26.13 5.04
CA THR A 73 -29.37 -25.34 6.28
C THR A 73 -28.04 -25.26 7.05
N GLU A 74 -27.30 -26.36 7.07
CA GLU A 74 -26.00 -26.40 7.74
C GLU A 74 -24.93 -25.66 6.92
N LEU A 75 -24.95 -25.76 5.58
CA LEU A 75 -24.07 -25.00 4.70
C LEU A 75 -24.34 -23.49 4.82
N GLU A 76 -25.61 -23.06 4.86
CA GLU A 76 -25.99 -21.67 5.08
C GLU A 76 -25.46 -21.16 6.43
N ARG A 77 -25.55 -21.95 7.50
CA ARG A 77 -25.02 -21.61 8.82
C ARG A 77 -23.51 -21.42 8.81
N ILE A 78 -22.78 -22.36 8.21
CA ILE A 78 -21.30 -22.29 8.10
C ILE A 78 -20.86 -21.09 7.25
N ALA A 79 -21.58 -20.83 6.16
CA ALA A 79 -21.30 -19.68 5.29
C ALA A 79 -21.56 -18.33 5.99
N ALA A 80 -22.65 -18.23 6.75
CA ALA A 80 -23.00 -17.02 7.51
C ALA A 80 -22.01 -16.73 8.66
N ASP A 81 -21.51 -17.79 9.32
CA ASP A 81 -20.57 -17.67 10.44
C ASP A 81 -19.14 -17.32 9.99
N SER A 82 -18.83 -17.55 8.71
CA SER A 82 -17.47 -17.41 8.19
C SER A 82 -17.00 -15.95 8.01
N ASP A 83 -17.91 -14.96 7.95
CA ASP A 83 -17.65 -13.53 7.63
C ASP A 83 -16.62 -13.32 6.48
N SER A 84 -16.56 -14.29 5.55
CA SER A 84 -15.61 -14.31 4.42
C SER A 84 -16.31 -13.92 3.11
N VAL A 85 -15.52 -13.51 2.11
CA VAL A 85 -16.03 -13.25 0.75
C VAL A 85 -16.68 -14.53 0.18
N GLU A 86 -16.04 -15.67 0.38
CA GLU A 86 -16.57 -16.96 -0.09
C GLU A 86 -17.89 -17.30 0.60
N GLY A 87 -18.03 -17.03 1.91
CA GLY A 87 -19.28 -17.23 2.63
C GLY A 87 -20.42 -16.41 2.04
N ARG A 88 -20.18 -15.15 1.71
CA ARG A 88 -21.18 -14.29 1.05
C ARG A 88 -21.56 -14.81 -0.33
N LEU A 89 -20.58 -15.23 -1.15
CA LEU A 89 -20.85 -15.81 -2.46
C LEU A 89 -21.65 -17.11 -2.39
N VAL A 90 -21.36 -17.97 -1.41
CA VAL A 90 -22.12 -19.20 -1.18
C VAL A 90 -23.55 -18.89 -0.76
N LEU A 91 -23.76 -17.94 0.14
CA LEU A 91 -25.11 -17.49 0.55
C LEU A 91 -25.89 -16.90 -0.62
N ASP A 92 -25.24 -16.07 -1.44
CA ASP A 92 -25.85 -15.49 -2.63
C ASP A 92 -26.24 -16.57 -3.65
N ALA A 93 -25.39 -17.58 -3.83
CA ALA A 93 -25.69 -18.71 -4.70
C ALA A 93 -26.87 -19.52 -4.20
N LEU A 94 -26.90 -19.84 -2.88
CA LEU A 94 -27.98 -20.62 -2.27
C LEU A 94 -29.32 -19.88 -2.28
N ASN A 95 -29.32 -18.56 -2.12
CA ASN A 95 -30.52 -17.73 -2.09
C ASN A 95 -30.94 -17.20 -3.48
N SER A 96 -30.19 -17.55 -4.51
CA SER A 96 -30.53 -17.14 -5.88
C SER A 96 -31.82 -17.80 -6.37
N PRO A 97 -32.75 -17.04 -6.98
CA PRO A 97 -33.94 -17.60 -7.63
C PRO A 97 -33.63 -18.19 -9.01
N LEU A 98 -32.37 -18.17 -9.48
CA LEU A 98 -31.98 -18.62 -10.77
C LEU A 98 -31.86 -20.16 -10.78
N GLU A 99 -32.67 -20.81 -11.62
CA GLU A 99 -32.65 -22.27 -11.81
C GLU A 99 -31.65 -22.71 -12.88
N ASP A 100 -31.30 -21.77 -13.78
CA ASP A 100 -30.35 -22.05 -14.88
C ASP A 100 -28.90 -21.94 -14.39
N GLU A 101 -28.13 -23.00 -14.61
CA GLU A 101 -26.72 -23.09 -14.18
C GLU A 101 -25.85 -21.99 -14.82
N ALA A 102 -26.11 -21.63 -16.10
CA ALA A 102 -25.34 -20.62 -16.79
C ALA A 102 -25.57 -19.23 -16.18
N SER A 103 -26.81 -18.88 -15.89
CA SER A 103 -27.20 -17.62 -15.26
C SER A 103 -26.70 -17.51 -13.82
N LEU A 104 -26.76 -18.59 -13.07
CA LEU A 104 -26.20 -18.64 -11.71
C LEU A 104 -24.67 -18.43 -11.71
N LYS A 105 -23.98 -19.08 -12.62
CA LYS A 105 -22.53 -18.94 -12.77
C LYS A 105 -22.14 -17.50 -13.16
N GLU A 106 -22.86 -16.87 -14.07
CA GLU A 106 -22.64 -15.49 -14.45
C GLU A 106 -22.86 -14.53 -13.27
N MET A 107 -23.94 -14.70 -12.51
CA MET A 107 -24.21 -13.92 -11.30
C MET A 107 -23.08 -14.04 -10.27
N ILE A 108 -22.62 -15.26 -9.98
CA ILE A 108 -21.51 -15.49 -9.05
C ILE A 108 -20.23 -14.83 -9.54
N GLN A 109 -19.93 -14.89 -10.85
CA GLN A 109 -18.75 -14.25 -11.43
C GLN A 109 -18.80 -12.72 -11.30
N VAL A 110 -19.96 -12.10 -11.51
CA VAL A 110 -20.15 -10.66 -11.34
C VAL A 110 -19.92 -10.26 -9.89
N LYS A 111 -20.57 -10.96 -8.94
CA LYS A 111 -20.41 -10.69 -7.52
C LYS A 111 -18.99 -10.92 -7.02
N ALA A 112 -18.33 -11.98 -7.48
CA ALA A 112 -16.92 -12.23 -7.18
C ALA A 112 -16.01 -11.11 -7.69
N ARG A 113 -16.29 -10.52 -8.86
CA ARG A 113 -15.56 -9.35 -9.35
C ARG A 113 -15.78 -8.11 -8.50
N GLU A 114 -16.99 -7.84 -8.06
CA GLU A 114 -17.30 -6.72 -7.17
C GLU A 114 -16.55 -6.82 -5.84
N GLU A 115 -16.57 -8.01 -5.24
CA GLU A 115 -15.79 -8.29 -4.03
C GLU A 115 -14.27 -8.16 -4.26
N PHE A 116 -13.77 -8.65 -5.39
CA PHE A 116 -12.35 -8.53 -5.76
C PHE A 116 -11.89 -7.07 -5.92
N VAL A 117 -12.72 -6.22 -6.54
CA VAL A 117 -12.45 -4.77 -6.64
C VAL A 117 -12.35 -4.13 -5.26
N THR A 118 -13.22 -4.53 -4.35
CA THR A 118 -13.20 -4.05 -2.95
C THR A 118 -11.93 -4.49 -2.22
N LEU A 119 -11.46 -5.72 -2.46
CA LEU A 119 -10.21 -6.25 -1.91
C LEU A 119 -8.96 -5.54 -2.45
N GLN A 120 -9.02 -5.09 -3.70
CA GLN A 120 -7.94 -4.32 -4.32
C GLN A 120 -7.94 -2.85 -3.91
N ALA A 121 -8.90 -2.40 -3.10
CA ALA A 121 -8.95 -1.02 -2.63
C ALA A 121 -7.64 -0.64 -1.92
N GLY A 122 -7.02 0.46 -2.37
CA GLY A 122 -5.72 0.95 -1.88
C GLY A 122 -4.50 0.47 -2.67
N LEU A 123 -4.58 -0.62 -3.47
CA LEU A 123 -3.47 -1.04 -4.34
C LEU A 123 -3.08 0.02 -5.37
N PRO A 124 -4.04 0.66 -6.09
CA PRO A 124 -3.69 1.71 -7.06
C PRO A 124 -2.92 2.88 -6.44
N LEU A 125 -3.22 3.22 -5.17
CA LEU A 125 -2.48 4.26 -4.47
C LEU A 125 -1.04 3.85 -4.17
N LEU A 126 -0.81 2.60 -3.76
CA LEU A 126 0.54 2.07 -3.55
C LEU A 126 1.33 2.01 -4.86
N ASP A 127 0.70 1.59 -5.96
CA ASP A 127 1.29 1.60 -7.30
C ASP A 127 1.77 3.00 -7.70
N MET A 128 0.93 4.00 -7.51
CA MET A 128 1.31 5.39 -7.79
C MET A 128 2.52 5.83 -6.96
N ILE A 129 2.56 5.51 -5.67
CA ILE A 129 3.68 5.88 -4.79
C ILE A 129 4.97 5.19 -5.22
N VAL A 130 4.92 3.90 -5.55
CA VAL A 130 6.06 3.11 -6.05
C VAL A 130 6.70 3.76 -7.29
N MET A 131 5.87 4.28 -8.19
CA MET A 131 6.34 4.93 -9.42
C MET A 131 6.79 6.37 -9.19
N ILE A 132 6.00 7.16 -8.47
CA ILE A 132 6.17 8.61 -8.36
C ILE A 132 7.29 8.99 -7.37
N ALA A 133 7.46 8.25 -6.26
CA ALA A 133 8.45 8.61 -5.26
C ALA A 133 9.90 8.59 -5.80
N PRO A 134 10.37 7.57 -6.56
CA PRO A 134 11.68 7.62 -7.21
C PRO A 134 11.79 8.73 -8.25
N MET A 135 10.70 9.04 -8.98
CA MET A 135 10.71 10.13 -9.97
C MET A 135 10.96 11.49 -9.32
N PHE A 136 10.34 11.77 -8.19
CA PHE A 136 10.64 12.97 -7.41
C PHE A 136 12.09 12.98 -6.88
N GLY A 137 12.63 11.83 -6.52
CA GLY A 137 14.05 11.69 -6.18
C GLY A 137 14.97 12.11 -7.34
N ILE A 138 14.70 11.64 -8.54
CA ILE A 138 15.48 11.99 -9.75
C ILE A 138 15.29 13.48 -10.11
N LEU A 139 14.08 14.01 -10.01
CA LEU A 139 13.84 15.44 -10.24
C LEU A 139 14.61 16.31 -9.23
N GLY A 140 14.73 15.85 -7.99
CA GLY A 140 15.56 16.50 -6.98
C GLY A 140 17.04 16.54 -7.36
N THR A 141 17.60 15.44 -7.90
CA THR A 141 18.98 15.44 -8.40
C THR A 141 19.16 16.36 -9.59
N ALA A 142 18.23 16.35 -10.55
CA ALA A 142 18.30 17.26 -11.71
C ALA A 142 18.28 18.72 -11.26
N SER A 143 17.40 19.08 -10.30
CA SER A 143 17.34 20.41 -9.72
C SER A 143 18.62 20.82 -8.98
N GLY A 144 19.21 19.92 -8.20
CA GLY A 144 20.49 20.14 -7.52
C GLY A 144 21.65 20.38 -8.51
N LEU A 145 21.69 19.64 -9.60
CA LEU A 145 22.69 19.84 -10.67
C LEU A 145 22.49 21.18 -11.38
N VAL A 146 21.25 21.59 -11.66
CA VAL A 146 20.99 22.92 -12.25
C VAL A 146 21.49 24.03 -11.33
N GLN A 147 21.31 23.92 -10.02
CA GLN A 147 21.85 24.88 -9.05
C GLN A 147 23.38 24.93 -9.08
N ILE A 148 24.05 23.80 -9.16
CA ILE A 148 25.51 23.71 -9.28
C ILE A 148 25.99 24.46 -10.54
N PHE A 149 25.37 24.19 -11.68
CA PHE A 149 25.78 24.83 -12.94
C PHE A 149 25.48 26.32 -12.97
N SER A 150 24.48 26.79 -12.26
CA SER A 150 24.14 28.24 -12.19
C SER A 150 25.20 29.08 -11.46
N VAL A 151 25.96 28.46 -10.55
CA VAL A 151 27.02 29.13 -9.77
C VAL A 151 28.44 28.74 -10.22
N PHE A 152 28.54 27.85 -11.21
CA PHE A 152 29.82 27.37 -11.71
C PHE A 152 30.59 28.51 -12.40
N GLY A 153 31.82 28.77 -11.92
CA GLY A 153 32.65 29.86 -12.43
C GLY A 153 32.70 31.14 -11.59
N MET A 154 31.95 31.17 -10.46
CA MET A 154 32.08 32.23 -9.48
C MET A 154 33.20 31.91 -8.47
N ASP A 155 33.95 32.91 -8.01
CA ASP A 155 35.16 32.69 -7.16
C ASP A 155 34.86 32.05 -5.79
N GLU A 156 33.58 32.14 -5.29
CA GLU A 156 33.17 31.61 -3.99
C GLU A 156 32.22 30.36 -4.13
N SER A 157 32.25 29.65 -5.23
CA SER A 157 31.27 28.63 -5.60
C SER A 157 31.42 27.28 -4.87
N HIS A 158 32.56 26.98 -4.22
CA HIS A 158 32.81 25.65 -3.63
C HIS A 158 31.75 25.20 -2.59
N GLY A 159 31.34 26.11 -1.71
CA GLY A 159 30.30 25.80 -0.69
C GLY A 159 28.93 25.55 -1.31
N MET A 160 28.55 26.32 -2.32
CA MET A 160 27.26 26.19 -3.02
C MET A 160 27.21 24.91 -3.87
N ILE A 161 28.33 24.53 -4.48
CA ILE A 161 28.46 23.27 -5.23
C ILE A 161 28.28 22.08 -4.29
N ALA A 162 28.96 22.07 -3.13
CA ALA A 162 28.82 21.01 -2.14
C ALA A 162 27.39 20.89 -1.62
N GLN A 163 26.71 22.02 -1.40
CA GLN A 163 25.31 22.05 -0.96
C GLN A 163 24.37 21.51 -2.04
N GLY A 164 24.56 21.87 -3.31
CA GLY A 164 23.76 21.36 -4.42
C GLY A 164 23.91 19.84 -4.60
N ILE A 165 25.13 19.30 -4.43
CA ILE A 165 25.39 17.86 -4.47
C ILE A 165 24.66 17.17 -3.30
N ALA A 166 24.79 17.70 -2.08
CA ALA A 166 24.14 17.15 -0.90
C ALA A 166 22.61 17.14 -1.06
N GLN A 167 22.02 18.22 -1.57
CA GLN A 167 20.59 18.31 -1.87
C GLN A 167 20.14 17.27 -2.88
N ALA A 168 20.89 17.11 -3.96
CA ALA A 168 20.61 16.11 -4.99
C ALA A 168 20.60 14.68 -4.42
N LEU A 169 21.63 14.31 -3.67
CA LEU A 169 21.74 12.99 -3.06
C LEU A 169 20.64 12.73 -2.01
N ASN A 170 20.34 13.70 -1.16
CA ASN A 170 19.34 13.56 -0.11
C ASN A 170 17.93 13.31 -0.67
N THR A 171 17.54 13.99 -1.75
CA THR A 171 16.23 13.76 -2.39
C THR A 171 16.13 12.39 -3.03
N THR A 172 17.17 11.89 -3.65
CA THR A 172 17.18 10.55 -4.23
C THR A 172 17.10 9.47 -3.15
N ILE A 173 17.86 9.61 -2.07
CA ILE A 173 17.82 8.70 -0.92
C ILE A 173 16.40 8.68 -0.33
N ALA A 174 15.78 9.85 -0.15
CA ALA A 174 14.40 9.95 0.37
C ALA A 174 13.39 9.27 -0.56
N GLY A 175 13.48 9.51 -1.88
CA GLY A 175 12.61 8.89 -2.88
C GLY A 175 12.66 7.35 -2.85
N LEU A 176 13.87 6.80 -2.81
CA LEU A 176 14.09 5.35 -2.73
C LEU A 176 13.67 4.77 -1.36
N ALA A 177 13.91 5.48 -0.27
CA ALA A 177 13.52 5.07 1.06
C ALA A 177 11.98 4.99 1.23
N ILE A 178 11.22 5.80 0.49
CA ILE A 178 9.76 5.75 0.45
C ILE A 178 9.28 4.64 -0.51
N ALA A 179 9.89 4.51 -1.68
CA ALA A 179 9.49 3.52 -2.68
C ALA A 179 9.71 2.08 -2.21
N THR A 180 10.80 1.80 -1.49
CA THR A 180 11.12 0.43 -1.06
C THR A 180 10.03 -0.20 -0.17
N PRO A 181 9.58 0.42 0.93
CA PRO A 181 8.48 -0.14 1.72
C PRO A 181 7.14 -0.11 0.96
N ALA A 182 6.94 0.83 0.02
CA ALA A 182 5.73 0.84 -0.82
C ALA A 182 5.67 -0.41 -1.73
N VAL A 183 6.79 -0.81 -2.34
CA VAL A 183 6.88 -2.05 -3.14
C VAL A 183 6.57 -3.27 -2.27
N ILE A 184 7.16 -3.34 -1.07
CA ILE A 184 6.90 -4.45 -0.14
C ILE A 184 5.41 -4.51 0.21
N ALA A 185 4.81 -3.38 0.57
CA ALA A 185 3.39 -3.32 0.91
C ALA A 185 2.46 -3.59 -0.29
N HIS A 186 2.90 -3.31 -1.52
CA HIS A 186 2.14 -3.61 -2.73
C HIS A 186 2.12 -5.09 -3.06
N VAL A 187 3.25 -5.80 -2.87
CA VAL A 187 3.38 -7.23 -3.19
C VAL A 187 2.67 -8.13 -2.17
N TYR A 188 2.61 -7.72 -0.91
CA TYR A 188 1.93 -8.44 0.17
C TYR A 188 0.51 -7.98 0.35
#